data_1345685830be3318561295104bacc712
#
_entry.id   1345685830be3318561295104bacc712
#
_cell.length_a   1.000
_cell.length_b   1.000
_cell.length_c   1.000
_cell.angle_alpha   90.00
_cell.angle_beta   90.00
_cell.angle_gamma   90.00
#
_symmetry.space_group_name_H-M   'P 1'
#
loop_
_entity.id
_entity.type
_entity.pdbx_description
1 polymer ?
#
loop_
_entity_poly.entity_id
_entity_poly.type
_entity_poly.pdbx_seq_one_letter_code
_entity_poly.pdbx_strand_id
1 'polypeptide(L)'
;MKLLPLLAALPLLCASVVSANSLMSVGYFNGGGDVTAGPGGDINKLDVRQITHLNYSFGLVYNNEKDETNDALKDASKLHQIWLSQKVQDDLLKIPQLRKQNPNLKVLLSVGGWGARGFSGAAATKDTRAVFIQSAQEIIAKYGLDGIDLDWEYPVNGAWGLVESQPADRANFTALLTELRTALGHKKLLTIAVGANAESPKSWVDVKAIAPSLDYINLMTYDMAYGTQYFNSNLYDSTQWPTVAAADKYSADFVVSNYLAAGLKPSQMNLGIGFYGRVPKRAVEPGIDWSKPDAQKNPATQPYFESAQIELFKSLGVDLSKDTYVKYNDIVAKLINDPQKRFSQHWDDEAKVPWLSVQSADGKT
;
A
#
# COMPACT_ATOMS: atom_id res chain seq x y z
N MET A 1 80.34 -6.66 -18.63
CA MET A 1 79.03 -7.38 -18.60
C MET A 1 78.21 -6.72 -17.50
N LYS A 2 77.28 -5.88 -17.89
CA LYS A 2 76.36 -5.21 -16.98
C LYS A 2 74.96 -5.84 -17.18
N LEU A 3 74.44 -6.47 -16.14
CA LEU A 3 73.10 -7.01 -16.10
C LEU A 3 72.11 -5.85 -15.80
N LEU A 4 71.15 -5.64 -16.68
CA LEU A 4 69.95 -4.82 -16.46
C LEU A 4 68.90 -5.65 -15.73
N PRO A 5 68.17 -5.07 -14.76
CA PRO A 5 67.02 -5.75 -14.20
C PRO A 5 65.80 -5.50 -15.06
N LEU A 6 65.08 -6.57 -15.40
CA LEU A 6 63.77 -6.57 -16.05
C LEU A 6 62.74 -6.10 -15.02
N LEU A 7 62.12 -4.92 -15.25
CA LEU A 7 60.91 -4.51 -14.54
C LEU A 7 59.71 -5.23 -15.15
N ALA A 8 59.15 -6.17 -14.41
CA ALA A 8 57.88 -6.79 -14.74
C ALA A 8 56.75 -5.82 -14.39
N ALA A 9 56.07 -5.27 -15.38
CA ALA A 9 54.85 -4.51 -15.21
C ALA A 9 53.70 -5.50 -14.88
N LEU A 10 53.19 -5.45 -13.63
CA LEU A 10 51.93 -6.08 -13.27
C LEU A 10 50.79 -5.26 -13.88
N PRO A 11 49.86 -5.90 -14.62
CA PRO A 11 48.62 -5.21 -15.00
C PRO A 11 47.76 -5.00 -13.75
N LEU A 12 47.48 -3.72 -13.42
CA LEU A 12 46.39 -3.37 -12.50
C LEU A 12 45.07 -3.89 -13.13
N LEU A 13 44.57 -5.02 -12.62
CA LEU A 13 43.17 -5.36 -12.81
C LEU A 13 42.34 -4.32 -12.07
N CYS A 14 41.81 -3.35 -12.79
CA CYS A 14 40.65 -2.60 -12.34
C CYS A 14 39.48 -3.56 -12.21
N ALA A 15 39.31 -4.15 -11.05
CA ALA A 15 38.06 -4.75 -10.68
C ALA A 15 37.00 -3.63 -10.68
N SER A 16 36.23 -3.55 -11.76
CA SER A 16 34.99 -2.81 -11.75
C SER A 16 34.14 -3.39 -10.64
N VAL A 17 34.05 -2.66 -9.52
CA VAL A 17 33.05 -2.92 -8.51
C VAL A 17 31.71 -2.69 -9.21
N VAL A 18 31.10 -3.74 -9.71
CA VAL A 18 29.70 -3.74 -10.07
C VAL A 18 29.01 -3.44 -8.74
N SER A 19 28.63 -2.17 -8.56
CA SER A 19 27.70 -1.80 -7.50
C SER A 19 26.48 -2.68 -7.70
N ALA A 20 26.31 -3.68 -6.86
CA ALA A 20 25.06 -4.39 -6.78
C ALA A 20 24.02 -3.29 -6.55
N ASN A 21 23.15 -3.05 -7.52
CA ASN A 21 21.98 -2.20 -7.31
C ASN A 21 21.24 -2.82 -6.13
N SER A 22 21.38 -2.19 -4.97
CA SER A 22 20.63 -2.62 -3.79
C SER A 22 19.16 -2.53 -4.16
N LEU A 23 18.45 -3.64 -3.97
CA LEU A 23 17.01 -3.69 -4.21
C LEU A 23 16.36 -2.53 -3.45
N MET A 24 15.44 -1.85 -4.10
CA MET A 24 14.67 -0.80 -3.46
C MET A 24 13.74 -1.43 -2.42
N SER A 25 13.81 -0.91 -1.20
CA SER A 25 12.93 -1.29 -0.09
C SER A 25 12.19 -0.05 0.37
N VAL A 26 10.87 -0.02 0.12
CA VAL A 26 9.99 1.10 0.47
C VAL A 26 9.17 0.71 1.69
N GLY A 27 9.28 1.48 2.77
CA GLY A 27 8.44 1.32 3.96
C GLY A 27 7.36 2.40 4.01
N TYR A 28 6.10 1.99 4.18
CA TYR A 28 5.02 2.90 4.53
C TYR A 28 4.92 2.98 6.05
N PHE A 29 5.08 4.18 6.60
CA PHE A 29 4.92 4.43 8.03
C PHE A 29 3.65 5.22 8.29
N ASN A 30 2.64 4.56 8.87
CA ASN A 30 1.42 5.25 9.28
C ASN A 30 1.70 6.14 10.51
N GLY A 31 1.82 7.44 10.27
CA GLY A 31 2.04 8.45 11.28
C GLY A 31 0.78 8.96 11.97
N GLY A 32 -0.42 8.44 11.61
CA GLY A 32 -1.70 8.86 12.18
C GLY A 32 -2.44 9.93 11.39
N GLY A 33 -2.18 10.00 10.07
CA GLY A 33 -2.98 10.81 9.13
C GLY A 33 -4.12 10.02 8.49
N ASP A 34 -4.12 8.70 8.62
CA ASP A 34 -5.16 7.83 8.08
C ASP A 34 -6.47 8.00 8.86
N VAL A 35 -7.56 8.21 8.14
CA VAL A 35 -8.91 8.34 8.71
C VAL A 35 -9.42 7.03 9.35
N THR A 36 -8.80 5.89 9.04
CA THR A 36 -9.25 4.55 9.46
C THR A 36 -8.30 3.82 10.42
N ALA A 37 -7.01 4.16 10.45
CA ALA A 37 -5.97 3.32 11.09
C ALA A 37 -5.64 3.67 12.55
N GLY A 38 -6.39 4.57 13.20
CA GLY A 38 -6.18 4.91 14.61
C GLY A 38 -4.97 5.83 14.86
N PRO A 39 -4.38 5.83 16.07
CA PRO A 39 -3.48 6.90 16.55
C PRO A 39 -2.09 6.95 15.89
N GLY A 40 -1.81 6.06 14.93
CA GLY A 40 -0.52 6.02 14.22
C GLY A 40 0.67 5.53 15.07
N GLY A 41 1.78 5.31 14.40
CA GLY A 41 3.02 4.85 14.99
C GLY A 41 3.82 5.96 15.70
N ASP A 42 4.80 5.56 16.50
CA ASP A 42 5.79 6.45 17.09
C ASP A 42 7.05 6.48 16.23
N ILE A 43 7.28 7.58 15.53
CA ILE A 43 8.42 7.76 14.62
C ILE A 43 9.77 7.60 15.34
N ASN A 44 9.85 7.85 16.65
CA ASN A 44 11.08 7.70 17.42
C ASN A 44 11.50 6.22 17.58
N LYS A 45 10.58 5.28 17.36
CA LYS A 45 10.82 3.83 17.40
C LYS A 45 11.10 3.23 16.02
N LEU A 46 11.04 4.06 14.97
CA LEU A 46 11.22 3.57 13.62
C LEU A 46 12.70 3.29 13.34
N ASP A 47 13.01 2.06 12.94
CA ASP A 47 14.33 1.66 12.46
C ASP A 47 14.37 1.71 10.94
N VAL A 48 15.07 2.69 10.39
CA VAL A 48 15.16 2.93 8.94
C VAL A 48 16.39 2.32 8.27
N ARG A 49 17.21 1.55 9.01
CA ARG A 49 18.48 1.00 8.49
C ARG A 49 18.27 -0.06 7.41
N GLN A 50 17.11 -0.69 7.39
CA GLN A 50 16.77 -1.78 6.46
C GLN A 50 15.92 -1.34 5.25
N ILE A 51 15.59 -0.06 5.15
CA ILE A 51 14.80 0.49 4.04
C ILE A 51 15.59 1.55 3.30
N THR A 52 15.33 1.68 2.01
CA THR A 52 15.93 2.72 1.16
C THR A 52 15.03 3.94 1.05
N HIS A 53 13.72 3.74 1.15
CA HIS A 53 12.70 4.78 1.01
C HIS A 53 11.68 4.67 2.15
N LEU A 54 11.24 5.80 2.64
CA LEU A 54 10.18 5.93 3.63
C LEU A 54 9.06 6.78 3.04
N ASN A 55 7.90 6.18 2.84
CA ASN A 55 6.65 6.90 2.57
C ASN A 55 5.97 7.18 3.90
N TYR A 56 6.05 8.44 4.36
CA TYR A 56 5.38 8.87 5.58
C TYR A 56 3.88 9.08 5.28
N SER A 57 3.01 8.34 5.93
CA SER A 57 1.57 8.28 5.69
C SER A 57 0.78 8.86 6.88
N PHE A 58 -0.20 9.75 6.70
CA PHE A 58 -0.61 10.32 5.44
C PHE A 58 -0.81 11.83 5.58
N GLY A 59 -0.59 12.56 4.47
CA GLY A 59 -1.26 13.83 4.24
C GLY A 59 -2.66 13.58 3.67
N LEU A 60 -3.61 14.49 3.90
CA LEU A 60 -4.96 14.42 3.36
C LEU A 60 -5.23 15.66 2.50
N VAL A 61 -6.34 15.69 1.79
CA VAL A 61 -6.71 16.83 0.92
C VAL A 61 -7.86 17.60 1.55
N TYR A 62 -7.73 18.94 1.66
CA TYR A 62 -8.85 19.79 2.01
C TYR A 62 -9.95 19.65 0.97
N ASN A 63 -11.17 19.33 1.40
CA ASN A 63 -12.27 19.04 0.51
C ASN A 63 -13.60 19.54 1.09
N ASN A 64 -14.62 19.56 0.23
CA ASN A 64 -15.99 19.91 0.58
C ASN A 64 -16.97 18.77 0.26
N GLU A 65 -16.49 17.54 0.23
CA GLU A 65 -17.34 16.38 0.01
C GLU A 65 -18.41 16.28 1.10
N LYS A 66 -19.62 15.94 0.70
CA LYS A 66 -20.81 15.94 1.57
C LYS A 66 -20.62 15.06 2.81
N ASP A 67 -19.94 13.91 2.63
CA ASP A 67 -19.76 12.90 3.66
C ASP A 67 -18.40 13.00 4.38
N GLU A 68 -17.68 14.14 4.20
CA GLU A 68 -16.47 14.40 4.98
C GLU A 68 -16.81 14.58 6.46
N THR A 69 -16.22 13.75 7.30
CA THR A 69 -16.47 13.74 8.75
C THR A 69 -15.40 14.48 9.56
N ASN A 70 -14.24 14.73 8.97
CA ASN A 70 -13.17 15.47 9.62
C ASN A 70 -13.32 16.98 9.37
N ASP A 71 -13.83 17.72 10.35
CA ASP A 71 -14.05 19.15 10.24
C ASP A 71 -12.76 19.95 9.95
N ALA A 72 -11.59 19.43 10.30
CA ALA A 72 -10.33 20.08 9.98
C ALA A 72 -10.03 20.13 8.47
N LEU A 73 -10.68 19.28 7.66
CA LEU A 73 -10.54 19.23 6.20
C LEU A 73 -11.52 20.15 5.46
N LYS A 74 -12.49 20.74 6.16
CA LYS A 74 -13.59 21.52 5.55
C LYS A 74 -13.31 23.01 5.40
N ASP A 75 -12.06 23.45 5.55
CA ASP A 75 -11.70 24.87 5.39
C ASP A 75 -11.78 25.27 3.91
N ALA A 76 -12.85 25.97 3.55
CA ALA A 76 -13.12 26.41 2.18
C ALA A 76 -12.02 27.31 1.59
N SER A 77 -11.26 28.02 2.42
CA SER A 77 -10.15 28.86 1.95
C SER A 77 -8.90 28.06 1.54
N LYS A 78 -8.88 26.77 1.87
CA LYS A 78 -7.76 25.84 1.62
C LYS A 78 -8.13 24.66 0.72
N LEU A 79 -9.32 24.69 0.11
CA LEU A 79 -9.77 23.62 -0.79
C LEU A 79 -8.65 23.19 -1.75
N HIS A 80 -8.51 21.87 -1.91
CA HIS A 80 -7.54 21.20 -2.76
C HIS A 80 -6.06 21.30 -2.32
N GLN A 81 -5.75 21.99 -1.22
CA GLN A 81 -4.41 21.93 -0.61
C GLN A 81 -4.24 20.62 0.18
N ILE A 82 -2.99 20.24 0.42
CA ILE A 82 -2.66 19.10 1.29
C ILE A 82 -2.72 19.56 2.75
N TRP A 83 -3.49 18.83 3.55
CA TRP A 83 -3.57 19.00 4.99
C TRP A 83 -2.63 18.03 5.72
N LEU A 84 -2.00 18.52 6.77
CA LEU A 84 -1.18 17.71 7.67
C LEU A 84 -1.69 17.90 9.11
N SER A 85 -1.99 16.81 9.79
CA SER A 85 -2.28 16.87 11.24
C SER A 85 -1.07 17.42 12.01
N GLN A 86 -1.29 17.94 13.20
CA GLN A 86 -0.18 18.44 14.03
C GLN A 86 0.86 17.33 14.28
N LYS A 87 0.41 16.10 14.54
CA LYS A 87 1.32 14.96 14.70
C LYS A 87 2.18 14.70 13.47
N VAL A 88 1.60 14.74 12.28
CA VAL A 88 2.34 14.57 11.02
C VAL A 88 3.39 15.68 10.89
N GLN A 89 3.01 16.93 11.16
CA GLN A 89 3.96 18.05 11.10
C GLN A 89 5.12 17.88 12.08
N ASP A 90 4.84 17.49 13.33
CA ASP A 90 5.85 17.26 14.37
C ASP A 90 6.78 16.08 14.02
N ASP A 91 6.25 15.04 13.41
CA ASP A 91 7.02 13.88 13.01
C ASP A 91 7.92 14.20 11.80
N LEU A 92 7.44 14.95 10.82
CA LEU A 92 8.24 15.36 9.66
C LEU A 92 9.46 16.22 10.07
N LEU A 93 9.38 16.97 11.17
CA LEU A 93 10.53 17.69 11.74
C LEU A 93 11.61 16.75 12.28
N LYS A 94 11.33 15.47 12.50
CA LYS A 94 12.29 14.47 12.98
C LYS A 94 13.03 13.72 11.87
N ILE A 95 12.71 13.97 10.60
CA ILE A 95 13.38 13.35 9.45
C ILE A 95 14.91 13.47 9.51
N PRO A 96 15.52 14.62 9.92
CA PRO A 96 16.96 14.69 10.07
C PRO A 96 17.55 13.67 11.06
N GLN A 97 16.79 13.24 12.07
CA GLN A 97 17.23 12.19 13.02
C GLN A 97 17.20 10.80 12.35
N LEU A 98 16.17 10.51 11.52
CA LEU A 98 16.13 9.27 10.74
C LEU A 98 17.31 9.19 9.76
N ARG A 99 17.66 10.30 9.11
CA ARG A 99 18.82 10.36 8.21
C ARG A 99 20.17 10.20 8.91
N LYS A 100 20.25 10.44 10.22
CA LYS A 100 21.45 10.06 11.00
C LYS A 100 21.60 8.54 11.13
N GLN A 101 20.47 7.79 11.17
CA GLN A 101 20.49 6.31 11.18
C GLN A 101 20.78 5.75 9.78
N ASN A 102 20.27 6.40 8.74
CA ASN A 102 20.45 6.02 7.34
C ASN A 102 20.65 7.27 6.47
N PRO A 103 21.89 7.68 6.19
CA PRO A 103 22.18 8.90 5.43
C PRO A 103 21.63 8.89 3.98
N ASN A 104 21.39 7.72 3.41
CA ASN A 104 20.88 7.56 2.05
C ASN A 104 19.36 7.46 1.98
N LEU A 105 18.66 7.52 3.13
CA LEU A 105 17.22 7.40 3.20
C LEU A 105 16.51 8.48 2.38
N LYS A 106 15.67 8.04 1.45
CA LYS A 106 14.71 8.90 0.76
C LYS A 106 13.41 8.96 1.54
N VAL A 107 12.87 10.14 1.75
CA VAL A 107 11.62 10.34 2.49
C VAL A 107 10.63 11.09 1.62
N LEU A 108 9.48 10.46 1.40
CA LEU A 108 8.35 11.04 0.69
C LEU A 108 7.17 11.23 1.66
N LEU A 109 6.35 12.24 1.41
CA LEU A 109 5.02 12.29 1.99
C LEU A 109 4.08 11.46 1.10
N SER A 110 3.41 10.48 1.67
CA SER A 110 2.26 9.83 1.03
C SER A 110 1.00 10.62 1.34
N VAL A 111 0.22 10.95 0.32
CA VAL A 111 -1.04 11.68 0.43
C VAL A 111 -2.17 10.75 0.01
N GLY A 112 -3.17 10.57 0.86
CA GLY A 112 -4.30 9.72 0.58
C GLY A 112 -4.51 8.61 1.61
N GLY A 113 -4.58 7.38 1.13
CA GLY A 113 -4.91 6.17 1.89
C GLY A 113 -6.39 5.83 1.82
N TRP A 114 -6.76 4.67 2.38
CA TRP A 114 -8.13 4.17 2.32
C TRP A 114 -9.16 5.16 2.86
N GLY A 115 -10.16 5.49 2.02
CA GLY A 115 -11.24 6.41 2.38
C GLY A 115 -10.86 7.88 2.40
N ALA A 116 -9.63 8.25 2.00
CA ALA A 116 -9.22 9.64 1.89
C ALA A 116 -9.97 10.35 0.76
N ARG A 117 -10.54 11.50 1.07
CA ARG A 117 -11.39 12.31 0.20
C ARG A 117 -10.63 13.43 -0.48
N GLY A 118 -11.27 14.10 -1.43
CA GLY A 118 -10.81 15.35 -2.04
C GLY A 118 -9.99 15.21 -3.31
N PHE A 119 -9.55 14.03 -3.69
CA PHE A 119 -8.73 13.84 -4.90
C PHE A 119 -9.48 14.15 -6.20
N SER A 120 -10.72 13.67 -6.34
CA SER A 120 -11.52 13.92 -7.55
C SER A 120 -11.67 15.42 -7.80
N GLY A 121 -11.96 16.22 -6.75
CA GLY A 121 -12.02 17.67 -6.83
C GLY A 121 -10.67 18.31 -7.11
N ALA A 122 -9.61 17.88 -6.43
CA ALA A 122 -8.26 18.44 -6.62
C ALA A 122 -7.69 18.17 -8.03
N ALA A 123 -8.04 17.02 -8.62
CA ALA A 123 -7.59 16.65 -9.97
C ALA A 123 -8.46 17.27 -11.10
N ALA A 124 -9.68 17.76 -10.80
CA ALA A 124 -10.71 18.04 -11.77
C ALA A 124 -10.33 19.07 -12.85
N THR A 125 -9.71 20.17 -12.46
CA THR A 125 -9.37 21.28 -13.37
C THR A 125 -7.91 21.66 -13.25
N LYS A 126 -7.40 22.40 -14.24
CA LYS A 126 -6.03 22.94 -14.19
C LYS A 126 -5.81 23.82 -12.96
N ASP A 127 -6.79 24.61 -12.58
CA ASP A 127 -6.68 25.54 -11.44
C ASP A 127 -6.65 24.78 -10.11
N THR A 128 -7.53 23.77 -9.93
CA THR A 128 -7.54 22.96 -8.70
C THR A 128 -6.27 22.12 -8.59
N ARG A 129 -5.76 21.56 -9.71
CA ARG A 129 -4.47 20.86 -9.73
C ARG A 129 -3.31 21.79 -9.38
N ALA A 130 -3.31 23.04 -9.86
CA ALA A 130 -2.28 24.01 -9.52
C ALA A 130 -2.22 24.30 -8.01
N VAL A 131 -3.37 24.37 -7.33
CA VAL A 131 -3.45 24.54 -5.87
C VAL A 131 -2.83 23.34 -5.14
N PHE A 132 -3.18 22.12 -5.55
CA PHE A 132 -2.63 20.90 -4.98
C PHE A 132 -1.10 20.85 -5.18
N ILE A 133 -0.63 21.11 -6.39
CA ILE A 133 0.78 21.07 -6.77
C ILE A 133 1.60 22.09 -5.98
N GLN A 134 1.10 23.32 -5.85
CA GLN A 134 1.77 24.34 -5.03
C GLN A 134 1.90 23.89 -3.58
N SER A 135 0.82 23.36 -2.99
CA SER A 135 0.84 22.85 -1.63
C SER A 135 1.84 21.71 -1.46
N ALA A 136 1.93 20.80 -2.44
CA ALA A 136 2.92 19.72 -2.43
C ALA A 136 4.36 20.26 -2.46
N GLN A 137 4.65 21.24 -3.31
CA GLN A 137 5.99 21.87 -3.40
C GLN A 137 6.37 22.56 -2.09
N GLU A 138 5.44 23.31 -1.47
CA GLU A 138 5.65 23.99 -0.20
C GLU A 138 5.97 23.00 0.93
N ILE A 139 5.25 21.88 1.03
CA ILE A 139 5.50 20.84 2.02
C ILE A 139 6.86 20.17 1.79
N ILE A 140 7.17 19.78 0.54
CA ILE A 140 8.45 19.17 0.18
C ILE A 140 9.61 20.09 0.56
N ALA A 141 9.50 21.40 0.28
CA ALA A 141 10.52 22.38 0.62
C ALA A 141 10.63 22.59 2.14
N LYS A 142 9.50 22.77 2.83
CA LYS A 142 9.43 23.02 4.27
C LYS A 142 10.10 21.91 5.09
N TYR A 143 9.84 20.64 4.76
CA TYR A 143 10.34 19.49 5.52
C TYR A 143 11.57 18.82 4.90
N GLY A 144 12.08 19.33 3.79
CA GLY A 144 13.25 18.77 3.11
C GLY A 144 13.01 17.36 2.59
N LEU A 145 11.81 17.09 2.05
CA LEU A 145 11.43 15.77 1.53
C LEU A 145 12.11 15.50 0.18
N ASP A 146 12.28 14.22 -0.14
CA ASP A 146 12.81 13.78 -1.42
C ASP A 146 11.74 13.69 -2.51
N GLY A 147 10.45 13.73 -2.14
CA GLY A 147 9.35 13.66 -3.10
C GLY A 147 7.97 13.53 -2.45
N ILE A 148 7.03 13.08 -3.27
CA ILE A 148 5.65 12.83 -2.88
C ILE A 148 5.16 11.50 -3.47
N ASP A 149 4.34 10.81 -2.73
CA ASP A 149 3.61 9.61 -3.12
C ASP A 149 2.12 9.92 -3.10
N LEU A 150 1.34 9.48 -4.08
CA LEU A 150 -0.11 9.63 -4.09
C LEU A 150 -0.79 8.27 -3.95
N ASP A 151 -1.58 8.16 -2.92
CA ASP A 151 -2.35 6.96 -2.60
C ASP A 151 -3.85 7.27 -2.73
N TRP A 152 -4.28 7.48 -3.98
CA TRP A 152 -5.69 7.73 -4.31
C TRP A 152 -6.44 6.41 -4.47
N GLU A 153 -7.32 6.09 -3.54
CA GLU A 153 -8.07 4.84 -3.51
C GLU A 153 -9.57 5.08 -3.76
N TYR A 154 -10.08 5.09 -4.97
CA TYR A 154 -9.39 4.97 -6.27
C TYR A 154 -9.99 5.94 -7.28
N PRO A 155 -9.25 6.39 -8.29
CA PRO A 155 -9.84 7.15 -9.40
C PRO A 155 -10.97 6.35 -10.04
N VAL A 156 -12.04 7.01 -10.49
CA VAL A 156 -13.21 6.41 -11.15
C VAL A 156 -14.07 5.51 -10.25
N ASN A 157 -13.45 4.67 -9.43
CA ASN A 157 -14.14 3.70 -8.57
C ASN A 157 -14.61 4.31 -7.24
N GLY A 158 -13.86 5.26 -6.69
CA GLY A 158 -14.20 5.93 -5.42
C GLY A 158 -14.33 4.96 -4.25
N ALA A 159 -13.47 3.92 -4.16
CA ALA A 159 -13.56 2.89 -3.13
C ALA A 159 -14.97 2.29 -3.02
N TRP A 160 -15.52 1.91 -4.18
CA TRP A 160 -16.89 1.39 -4.30
C TRP A 160 -17.97 2.35 -3.76
N GLY A 161 -17.77 3.66 -3.93
CA GLY A 161 -18.70 4.70 -3.53
C GLY A 161 -18.49 5.25 -2.11
N LEU A 162 -17.38 4.90 -1.47
CA LEU A 162 -17.01 5.47 -0.17
C LEU A 162 -16.58 6.95 -0.27
N VAL A 163 -15.92 7.32 -1.37
CA VAL A 163 -15.45 8.68 -1.64
C VAL A 163 -15.96 9.16 -3.00
N GLU A 164 -15.97 10.48 -3.22
CA GLU A 164 -16.37 11.03 -4.52
C GLU A 164 -15.46 10.56 -5.64
N SER A 165 -16.07 10.19 -6.76
CA SER A 165 -15.39 9.78 -7.97
C SER A 165 -16.23 10.08 -9.20
N GLN A 166 -15.56 10.21 -10.34
CA GLN A 166 -16.21 10.48 -11.63
C GLN A 166 -15.45 9.80 -12.78
N PRO A 167 -16.10 9.51 -13.91
CA PRO A 167 -15.45 8.86 -15.06
C PRO A 167 -14.23 9.64 -15.60
N ALA A 168 -14.22 10.96 -15.41
CA ALA A 168 -13.10 11.81 -15.83
C ALA A 168 -11.85 11.68 -14.95
N ASP A 169 -11.93 11.05 -13.77
CA ASP A 169 -10.81 10.93 -12.83
C ASP A 169 -9.59 10.25 -13.43
N ARG A 170 -9.79 9.28 -14.32
CA ARG A 170 -8.69 8.61 -15.02
C ARG A 170 -7.83 9.60 -15.83
N ALA A 171 -8.48 10.48 -16.60
CA ALA A 171 -7.80 11.50 -17.39
C ALA A 171 -7.27 12.63 -16.49
N ASN A 172 -8.04 13.04 -15.49
CA ASN A 172 -7.66 14.07 -14.52
C ASN A 172 -6.44 13.66 -13.70
N PHE A 173 -6.36 12.39 -13.28
CA PHE A 173 -5.21 11.87 -12.56
C PHE A 173 -3.95 11.83 -13.44
N THR A 174 -4.10 11.44 -14.70
CA THR A 174 -3.00 11.53 -15.69
C THR A 174 -2.49 12.97 -15.81
N ALA A 175 -3.39 13.95 -15.91
CA ALA A 175 -3.02 15.36 -15.99
C ALA A 175 -2.32 15.84 -14.70
N LEU A 176 -2.85 15.48 -13.53
CA LEU A 176 -2.26 15.83 -12.24
C LEU A 176 -0.82 15.29 -12.11
N LEU A 177 -0.58 14.03 -12.45
CA LEU A 177 0.76 13.42 -12.38
C LEU A 177 1.74 14.07 -13.37
N THR A 178 1.28 14.40 -14.58
CA THR A 178 2.10 15.08 -15.59
C THR A 178 2.48 16.49 -15.13
N GLU A 179 1.53 17.24 -14.58
CA GLU A 179 1.75 18.59 -14.07
C GLU A 179 2.62 18.58 -12.81
N LEU A 180 2.42 17.61 -11.90
CA LEU A 180 3.29 17.38 -10.72
C LEU A 180 4.73 17.09 -11.17
N ARG A 181 4.94 16.18 -12.11
CA ARG A 181 6.28 15.88 -12.63
C ARG A 181 6.96 17.13 -13.20
N THR A 182 6.22 17.93 -13.96
CA THR A 182 6.73 19.19 -14.50
C THR A 182 7.14 20.16 -13.40
N ALA A 183 6.32 20.29 -12.36
CA ALA A 183 6.54 21.21 -11.25
C ALA A 183 7.68 20.77 -10.31
N LEU A 184 7.80 19.47 -10.06
CA LEU A 184 8.83 18.89 -9.18
C LEU A 184 10.18 18.69 -9.88
N GLY A 185 10.18 18.59 -11.22
CA GLY A 185 11.38 18.21 -12.00
C GLY A 185 11.82 16.78 -11.68
N HIS A 186 12.95 16.35 -12.23
CA HIS A 186 13.47 14.98 -12.06
C HIS A 186 14.33 14.77 -10.81
N LYS A 187 14.56 15.80 -10.00
CA LYS A 187 15.32 15.67 -8.74
C LYS A 187 14.46 15.22 -7.57
N LYS A 188 13.14 15.31 -7.69
CA LYS A 188 12.19 14.87 -6.69
C LYS A 188 11.46 13.61 -7.17
N LEU A 189 11.26 12.69 -6.26
CA LEU A 189 10.53 11.45 -6.53
C LEU A 189 9.03 11.74 -6.60
N LEU A 190 8.37 11.13 -7.58
CA LEU A 190 6.92 11.10 -7.73
C LEU A 190 6.49 9.66 -7.90
N THR A 191 5.71 9.16 -6.96
CA THR A 191 5.24 7.77 -6.91
C THR A 191 3.76 7.70 -6.64
N ILE A 192 3.17 6.56 -6.87
CA ILE A 192 1.77 6.28 -6.54
C ILE A 192 1.64 4.89 -5.95
N ALA A 193 0.60 4.67 -5.13
CA ALA A 193 0.10 3.35 -4.79
C ALA A 193 -1.12 3.03 -5.66
N VAL A 194 -1.28 1.75 -6.03
CA VAL A 194 -2.36 1.31 -6.91
C VAL A 194 -2.94 -0.04 -6.49
N GLY A 195 -4.21 -0.23 -6.78
CA GLY A 195 -4.95 -1.44 -6.40
C GLY A 195 -4.45 -2.72 -7.08
N ALA A 196 -4.55 -3.82 -6.33
CA ALA A 196 -4.14 -5.17 -6.72
C ALA A 196 -5.25 -5.94 -7.46
N ASN A 197 -5.98 -5.30 -8.37
CA ASN A 197 -7.05 -5.94 -9.13
C ASN A 197 -6.90 -5.68 -10.64
N ALA A 198 -7.64 -6.42 -11.44
CA ALA A 198 -7.57 -6.32 -12.90
C ALA A 198 -8.12 -4.99 -13.44
N GLU A 199 -9.05 -4.36 -12.73
CA GLU A 199 -9.71 -3.14 -13.19
C GLU A 199 -8.84 -1.90 -13.00
N SER A 200 -7.96 -1.87 -12.00
CA SER A 200 -7.08 -0.74 -11.75
C SER A 200 -6.25 -0.34 -12.99
N PRO A 201 -5.47 -1.24 -13.62
CA PRO A 201 -4.72 -0.88 -14.81
C PRO A 201 -5.56 -0.75 -16.09
N LYS A 202 -6.79 -1.25 -16.11
CA LYS A 202 -7.67 -1.16 -17.30
C LYS A 202 -8.49 0.14 -17.31
N SER A 203 -9.13 0.43 -16.17
CA SER A 203 -10.23 1.41 -16.12
C SER A 203 -9.93 2.59 -15.21
N TRP A 204 -9.17 2.40 -14.10
CA TRP A 204 -9.00 3.44 -13.09
C TRP A 204 -7.80 4.33 -13.37
N VAL A 205 -6.70 3.76 -13.84
CA VAL A 205 -5.49 4.51 -14.20
C VAL A 205 -5.06 4.23 -15.65
N ASP A 206 -4.52 5.23 -16.32
CA ASP A 206 -3.90 5.07 -17.65
C ASP A 206 -2.41 4.78 -17.47
N VAL A 207 -2.07 3.52 -17.22
CA VAL A 207 -0.70 3.09 -16.88
C VAL A 207 0.32 3.59 -17.91
N LYS A 208 0.00 3.46 -19.20
CA LYS A 208 0.90 3.89 -20.29
C LYS A 208 1.14 5.39 -20.29
N ALA A 209 0.10 6.17 -19.98
CA ALA A 209 0.19 7.63 -19.98
C ALA A 209 0.88 8.17 -18.71
N ILE A 210 0.70 7.52 -17.55
CA ILE A 210 1.27 7.99 -16.27
C ILE A 210 2.71 7.52 -16.05
N ALA A 211 3.11 6.35 -16.58
CA ALA A 211 4.43 5.76 -16.36
C ALA A 211 5.62 6.72 -16.64
N PRO A 212 5.60 7.57 -17.70
CA PRO A 212 6.68 8.53 -17.93
C PRO A 212 6.82 9.61 -16.84
N SER A 213 5.76 9.89 -16.09
CA SER A 213 5.75 10.90 -15.03
C SER A 213 6.25 10.33 -13.69
N LEU A 214 6.31 9.02 -13.52
CA LEU A 214 6.56 8.34 -12.25
C LEU A 214 7.97 7.75 -12.21
N ASP A 215 8.57 7.78 -11.01
CA ASP A 215 9.79 7.04 -10.74
C ASP A 215 9.49 5.56 -10.57
N TYR A 216 8.47 5.22 -9.79
CA TYR A 216 7.96 3.86 -9.61
C TYR A 216 6.50 3.87 -9.11
N ILE A 217 5.88 2.70 -9.16
CA ILE A 217 4.52 2.44 -8.72
C ILE A 217 4.54 1.36 -7.64
N ASN A 218 3.87 1.59 -6.52
CA ASN A 218 3.70 0.65 -5.43
C ASN A 218 2.42 -0.16 -5.67
N LEU A 219 2.56 -1.44 -6.01
CA LEU A 219 1.43 -2.34 -6.18
C LEU A 219 0.98 -2.82 -4.80
N MET A 220 -0.25 -2.55 -4.42
CA MET A 220 -0.83 -3.00 -3.15
C MET A 220 -1.23 -4.47 -3.21
N THR A 221 -0.27 -5.38 -3.39
CA THR A 221 -0.45 -6.82 -3.57
C THR A 221 -0.82 -7.52 -2.25
N TYR A 222 -1.83 -6.99 -1.59
CA TYR A 222 -2.47 -7.47 -0.37
C TYR A 222 -3.96 -7.10 -0.39
N ASP A 223 -4.69 -7.42 0.66
CA ASP A 223 -6.16 -7.34 0.70
C ASP A 223 -6.87 -8.18 -0.38
N MET A 224 -6.21 -9.25 -0.80
CA MET A 224 -6.72 -10.16 -1.83
C MET A 224 -7.78 -11.12 -1.28
N ALA A 225 -7.90 -11.26 0.04
CA ALA A 225 -8.88 -12.10 0.73
C ALA A 225 -10.31 -11.50 0.71
N TYR A 226 -10.72 -10.91 -0.41
CA TYR A 226 -12.07 -10.36 -0.56
C TYR A 226 -12.98 -11.38 -1.27
N GLY A 227 -14.11 -11.65 -0.68
CA GLY A 227 -15.11 -12.57 -1.24
C GLY A 227 -14.71 -14.04 -1.15
N THR A 228 -14.30 -14.62 -2.26
CA THR A 228 -13.96 -16.05 -2.38
C THR A 228 -12.48 -16.36 -2.33
N GLN A 229 -11.62 -15.34 -2.14
CA GLN A 229 -10.19 -15.53 -1.99
C GLN A 229 -9.85 -15.90 -0.55
N TYR A 230 -9.00 -16.89 -0.37
CA TYR A 230 -8.61 -17.40 0.94
C TYR A 230 -7.38 -16.70 1.52
N PHE A 231 -6.53 -16.16 0.66
CA PHE A 231 -5.26 -15.60 1.09
C PHE A 231 -5.23 -14.08 0.95
N ASN A 232 -4.64 -13.42 1.95
CA ASN A 232 -4.51 -11.97 1.96
C ASN A 232 -3.49 -11.44 0.94
N SER A 233 -2.42 -12.21 0.67
CA SER A 233 -1.28 -11.76 -0.13
C SER A 233 -0.52 -12.96 -0.71
N ASN A 234 -1.20 -13.76 -1.51
CA ASN A 234 -0.61 -14.92 -2.16
C ASN A 234 0.23 -14.51 -3.37
N LEU A 235 1.34 -15.25 -3.59
CA LEU A 235 2.21 -14.98 -4.72
C LEU A 235 1.60 -15.48 -6.03
N TYR A 236 1.01 -16.69 -6.01
CA TYR A 236 0.35 -17.33 -7.15
C TYR A 236 -1.06 -17.75 -6.81
N ASP A 237 -1.86 -18.10 -7.82
CA ASP A 237 -3.15 -18.76 -7.62
C ASP A 237 -2.94 -20.20 -7.15
N SER A 238 -3.87 -20.74 -6.38
CA SER A 238 -3.87 -22.13 -5.94
C SER A 238 -5.03 -22.88 -6.57
N THR A 239 -4.77 -24.10 -7.04
CA THR A 239 -5.82 -24.99 -7.59
C THR A 239 -6.54 -25.77 -6.48
N GLN A 240 -5.97 -25.83 -5.27
CA GLN A 240 -6.52 -26.57 -4.12
C GLN A 240 -7.68 -25.82 -3.46
N TRP A 241 -7.78 -24.51 -3.66
CA TRP A 241 -8.82 -23.68 -3.09
C TRP A 241 -9.86 -23.36 -4.16
N PRO A 242 -11.15 -23.42 -3.86
CA PRO A 242 -12.19 -23.15 -4.85
C PRO A 242 -11.95 -21.75 -5.43
N THR A 243 -11.51 -21.76 -6.67
CA THR A 243 -11.24 -20.53 -7.40
C THR A 243 -12.55 -19.86 -7.75
N VAL A 244 -12.59 -18.59 -7.55
CA VAL A 244 -13.45 -17.65 -8.23
C VAL A 244 -13.32 -17.84 -9.74
N ALA A 245 -14.32 -17.46 -10.50
CA ALA A 245 -14.26 -17.43 -11.96
C ALA A 245 -12.94 -16.77 -12.41
N ALA A 246 -12.38 -17.24 -13.53
CA ALA A 246 -11.05 -16.81 -14.02
C ALA A 246 -10.88 -15.27 -14.16
N ALA A 247 -11.99 -14.52 -14.14
CA ALA A 247 -12.01 -13.06 -14.15
C ALA A 247 -11.61 -12.42 -12.80
N ASP A 248 -11.67 -13.17 -11.70
CA ASP A 248 -11.51 -12.63 -10.34
C ASP A 248 -10.29 -13.22 -9.63
N LYS A 249 -9.28 -13.59 -10.40
CA LYS A 249 -8.00 -14.03 -9.82
C LYS A 249 -7.29 -12.86 -9.16
N TYR A 250 -6.85 -13.09 -7.94
CA TYR A 250 -6.07 -12.12 -7.17
C TYR A 250 -4.84 -12.82 -6.60
N SER A 251 -3.72 -12.66 -7.29
CA SER A 251 -2.40 -13.05 -6.81
C SER A 251 -1.39 -11.97 -7.20
N ALA A 252 -0.26 -11.92 -6.54
CA ALA A 252 0.77 -10.95 -6.88
C ALA A 252 1.23 -11.12 -8.34
N ASP A 253 1.38 -12.36 -8.81
CA ASP A 253 1.72 -12.67 -10.20
C ASP A 253 0.68 -12.16 -11.19
N PHE A 254 -0.60 -12.37 -10.88
CA PHE A 254 -1.69 -11.85 -11.71
C PHE A 254 -1.69 -10.32 -11.79
N VAL A 255 -1.50 -9.64 -10.66
CA VAL A 255 -1.42 -8.17 -10.60
C VAL A 255 -0.25 -7.66 -11.43
N VAL A 256 0.95 -8.20 -11.21
CA VAL A 256 2.16 -7.84 -11.96
C VAL A 256 1.93 -8.03 -13.46
N SER A 257 1.36 -9.18 -13.88
CA SER A 257 1.07 -9.49 -15.27
C SER A 257 0.12 -8.47 -15.91
N ASN A 258 -0.91 -8.02 -15.19
CA ASN A 258 -1.84 -6.99 -15.68
C ASN A 258 -1.15 -5.62 -15.87
N TYR A 259 -0.30 -5.20 -14.94
CA TYR A 259 0.43 -3.94 -15.08
C TYR A 259 1.51 -3.99 -16.16
N LEU A 260 2.18 -5.14 -16.34
CA LEU A 260 3.08 -5.36 -17.46
C LEU A 260 2.35 -5.26 -18.80
N ALA A 261 1.20 -5.93 -18.92
CA ALA A 261 0.37 -5.88 -20.12
C ALA A 261 -0.15 -4.46 -20.41
N ALA A 262 -0.39 -3.65 -19.39
CA ALA A 262 -0.74 -2.24 -19.50
C ALA A 262 0.44 -1.33 -19.87
N GLY A 263 1.68 -1.85 -19.95
CA GLY A 263 2.86 -1.14 -20.43
C GLY A 263 3.79 -0.60 -19.35
N LEU A 264 3.60 -0.98 -18.08
CA LEU A 264 4.53 -0.64 -17.00
C LEU A 264 5.80 -1.49 -17.12
N LYS A 265 6.96 -0.88 -16.86
CA LYS A 265 8.24 -1.61 -16.90
C LYS A 265 8.49 -2.31 -15.55
N PRO A 266 9.13 -3.50 -15.55
CA PRO A 266 9.49 -4.18 -14.30
C PRO A 266 10.29 -3.30 -13.33
N SER A 267 11.18 -2.44 -13.86
CA SER A 267 11.99 -1.53 -13.05
C SER A 267 11.20 -0.39 -12.39
N GLN A 268 9.94 -0.22 -12.74
CA GLN A 268 9.05 0.79 -12.16
C GLN A 268 8.02 0.18 -11.19
N MET A 269 8.13 -1.12 -10.87
CA MET A 269 7.18 -1.80 -9.99
C MET A 269 7.81 -2.17 -8.65
N ASN A 270 7.12 -1.83 -7.57
CA ASN A 270 7.38 -2.38 -6.24
C ASN A 270 6.23 -3.31 -5.86
N LEU A 271 6.58 -4.51 -5.42
CA LEU A 271 5.62 -5.46 -4.91
C LEU A 271 5.29 -5.13 -3.45
N GLY A 272 4.02 -4.92 -3.13
CA GLY A 272 3.57 -4.61 -1.78
C GLY A 272 3.49 -5.86 -0.89
N ILE A 273 3.93 -5.72 0.35
CA ILE A 273 3.83 -6.77 1.37
C ILE A 273 3.06 -6.18 2.55
N GLY A 274 1.90 -6.76 2.87
CA GLY A 274 1.11 -6.37 4.03
C GLY A 274 1.66 -7.00 5.32
N PHE A 275 1.98 -6.18 6.31
CA PHE A 275 2.38 -6.66 7.65
C PHE A 275 1.15 -6.98 8.51
N TYR A 276 0.23 -7.77 7.96
CA TYR A 276 -1.00 -8.21 8.63
C TYR A 276 -1.58 -9.46 7.95
N GLY A 277 -2.47 -10.12 8.64
CA GLY A 277 -3.32 -11.17 8.08
C GLY A 277 -4.79 -10.79 8.12
N ARG A 278 -5.58 -11.50 7.38
CA ARG A 278 -7.05 -11.42 7.41
C ARG A 278 -7.60 -12.70 8.02
N VAL A 279 -8.56 -12.58 8.92
CA VAL A 279 -9.32 -13.71 9.43
C VAL A 279 -10.57 -13.82 8.57
N PRO A 280 -10.80 -14.95 7.87
CA PRO A 280 -12.04 -15.16 7.11
C PRO A 280 -13.23 -15.02 8.04
N LYS A 281 -14.21 -14.20 7.67
CA LYS A 281 -15.42 -13.99 8.47
C LYS A 281 -16.32 -15.22 8.52
N ARG A 282 -16.07 -16.23 7.71
CA ARG A 282 -16.82 -17.48 7.62
C ARG A 282 -15.90 -18.64 7.30
N ALA A 283 -16.20 -19.81 7.89
CA ALA A 283 -15.71 -21.05 7.34
C ALA A 283 -16.19 -21.15 5.89
N VAL A 284 -15.28 -21.37 4.97
CA VAL A 284 -15.64 -21.39 3.56
C VAL A 284 -16.44 -22.65 3.28
N GLU A 285 -17.73 -22.51 3.06
CA GLU A 285 -18.55 -23.60 2.58
C GLU A 285 -18.32 -23.78 1.07
N PRO A 286 -17.91 -24.97 0.63
CA PRO A 286 -17.80 -25.28 -0.78
C PRO A 286 -19.16 -25.06 -1.47
N GLY A 287 -19.18 -24.33 -2.59
CA GLY A 287 -20.37 -24.19 -3.44
C GLY A 287 -21.12 -22.86 -3.38
N ILE A 288 -20.69 -21.91 -2.55
CA ILE A 288 -21.26 -20.55 -2.59
C ILE A 288 -20.52 -19.73 -3.65
N ASP A 289 -21.25 -19.32 -4.67
CA ASP A 289 -20.73 -18.39 -5.69
C ASP A 289 -20.84 -16.94 -5.19
N TRP A 290 -19.75 -16.47 -4.58
CA TRP A 290 -19.64 -15.12 -4.02
C TRP A 290 -19.57 -14.02 -5.08
N SER A 291 -19.41 -14.36 -6.36
CA SER A 291 -19.44 -13.39 -7.46
C SER A 291 -20.86 -12.84 -7.71
N LYS A 292 -21.88 -13.50 -7.17
CA LYS A 292 -23.27 -13.07 -7.34
C LYS A 292 -23.64 -12.00 -6.32
N PRO A 293 -24.22 -10.87 -6.75
CA PRO A 293 -24.67 -9.81 -5.85
C PRO A 293 -25.65 -10.28 -4.76
N ASP A 294 -26.44 -11.32 -5.03
CA ASP A 294 -27.39 -11.86 -4.07
C ASP A 294 -26.72 -12.68 -2.96
N ALA A 295 -25.58 -13.32 -3.22
CA ALA A 295 -24.78 -13.97 -2.19
C ALA A 295 -24.25 -12.96 -1.17
N GLN A 296 -23.87 -11.76 -1.61
CA GLN A 296 -23.40 -10.68 -0.75
C GLN A 296 -24.53 -10.01 0.06
N LYS A 297 -25.76 -10.05 -0.43
CA LYS A 297 -26.92 -9.41 0.22
C LYS A 297 -27.71 -10.35 1.14
N ASN A 298 -27.53 -11.67 1.02
CA ASN A 298 -28.25 -12.63 1.85
C ASN A 298 -27.65 -12.65 3.26
N PRO A 299 -28.43 -12.33 4.33
CA PRO A 299 -27.94 -12.39 5.71
C PRO A 299 -27.36 -13.75 6.10
N ALA A 300 -27.85 -14.85 5.53
CA ALA A 300 -27.32 -16.20 5.73
C ALA A 300 -25.96 -16.42 5.05
N THR A 301 -25.59 -15.57 4.08
CA THR A 301 -24.32 -15.62 3.37
C THR A 301 -23.41 -14.44 3.73
N GLN A 302 -23.88 -13.48 4.56
CA GLN A 302 -23.04 -12.41 5.09
C GLN A 302 -21.92 -13.03 5.91
N PRO A 303 -20.68 -12.62 5.65
CA PRO A 303 -19.55 -13.08 6.45
C PRO A 303 -19.75 -12.61 7.90
N TYR A 304 -19.93 -13.54 8.82
CA TYR A 304 -19.93 -13.23 10.25
C TYR A 304 -18.98 -14.20 10.96
N PHE A 305 -18.35 -13.71 12.02
CA PHE A 305 -17.64 -14.58 12.92
C PHE A 305 -18.66 -15.33 13.78
N GLU A 306 -18.45 -16.61 13.99
CA GLU A 306 -19.15 -17.30 15.07
C GLU A 306 -18.76 -16.65 16.41
N SER A 307 -19.71 -16.57 17.32
CA SER A 307 -19.47 -15.96 18.64
C SER A 307 -18.26 -16.56 19.35
N ALA A 308 -18.02 -17.86 19.17
CA ALA A 308 -16.87 -18.56 19.73
C ALA A 308 -15.54 -18.07 19.15
N GLN A 309 -15.47 -17.74 17.86
CA GLN A 309 -14.28 -17.20 17.24
C GLN A 309 -13.99 -15.77 17.74
N ILE A 310 -15.01 -14.92 17.80
CA ILE A 310 -14.89 -13.58 18.35
C ILE A 310 -14.36 -13.62 19.78
N GLU A 311 -14.94 -14.46 20.65
CA GLU A 311 -14.52 -14.60 22.05
C GLU A 311 -13.10 -15.18 22.16
N LEU A 312 -12.73 -16.13 21.30
CA LEU A 312 -11.36 -16.65 21.25
C LEU A 312 -10.35 -15.53 20.94
N PHE A 313 -10.53 -14.80 19.85
CA PHE A 313 -9.62 -13.72 19.46
C PHE A 313 -9.61 -12.59 20.50
N LYS A 314 -10.77 -12.24 21.07
CA LYS A 314 -10.89 -11.27 22.14
C LYS A 314 -10.13 -11.72 23.41
N SER A 315 -10.19 -12.99 23.76
CA SER A 315 -9.41 -13.56 24.88
C SER A 315 -7.90 -13.45 24.68
N LEU A 316 -7.45 -13.36 23.42
CA LEU A 316 -6.06 -13.11 23.03
C LEU A 316 -5.74 -11.62 22.88
N GLY A 317 -6.70 -10.74 23.17
CA GLY A 317 -6.54 -9.29 22.98
C GLY A 317 -6.49 -8.88 21.52
N VAL A 318 -7.16 -9.61 20.63
CA VAL A 318 -7.38 -9.28 19.21
C VAL A 318 -8.85 -8.99 19.02
N ASP A 319 -9.18 -7.75 18.66
CA ASP A 319 -10.57 -7.32 18.45
C ASP A 319 -10.96 -7.46 16.98
N LEU A 320 -11.77 -8.46 16.68
CA LEU A 320 -12.34 -8.70 15.35
C LEU A 320 -13.75 -8.11 15.16
N SER A 321 -14.26 -7.35 16.14
CA SER A 321 -15.64 -6.82 16.08
C SER A 321 -15.83 -5.78 14.97
N LYS A 322 -14.76 -5.12 14.58
CA LYS A 322 -14.78 -4.04 13.58
C LYS A 322 -14.17 -4.45 12.23
N ASP A 323 -13.17 -5.30 12.25
CA ASP A 323 -12.43 -5.70 11.06
C ASP A 323 -11.87 -7.12 11.19
N THR A 324 -11.56 -7.72 10.05
CA THR A 324 -10.90 -9.02 9.93
C THR A 324 -9.38 -8.94 10.06
N TYR A 325 -8.86 -7.77 10.20
CA TYR A 325 -7.45 -7.41 10.20
C TYR A 325 -6.74 -7.79 11.50
N VAL A 326 -5.63 -8.52 11.39
CA VAL A 326 -4.75 -8.85 12.53
C VAL A 326 -3.33 -8.42 12.19
N LYS A 327 -2.77 -7.52 12.98
CA LYS A 327 -1.39 -7.03 12.79
C LYS A 327 -0.39 -8.18 12.89
N TYR A 328 0.68 -8.14 12.09
CA TYR A 328 1.71 -9.18 12.08
C TYR A 328 2.33 -9.43 13.47
N ASN A 329 2.56 -8.37 14.25
CA ASN A 329 3.06 -8.52 15.61
C ASN A 329 2.09 -9.30 16.51
N ASP A 330 0.78 -9.10 16.35
CA ASP A 330 -0.23 -9.85 17.11
C ASP A 330 -0.32 -11.30 16.61
N ILE A 331 -0.19 -11.51 15.30
CA ILE A 331 -0.11 -12.88 14.75
C ILE A 331 1.04 -13.63 15.40
N VAL A 332 2.24 -13.06 15.42
CA VAL A 332 3.41 -13.70 16.01
C VAL A 332 3.26 -13.87 17.52
N ALA A 333 2.94 -12.81 18.23
CA ALA A 333 2.96 -12.80 19.70
C ALA A 333 1.79 -13.58 20.33
N LYS A 334 0.61 -13.55 19.68
CA LYS A 334 -0.64 -14.02 20.30
C LYS A 334 -1.18 -15.30 19.65
N LEU A 335 -0.95 -15.48 18.34
CA LEU A 335 -1.46 -16.67 17.62
C LEU A 335 -0.38 -17.73 17.47
N ILE A 336 0.75 -17.42 16.86
CA ILE A 336 1.85 -18.39 16.66
C ILE A 336 2.44 -18.85 17.98
N ASN A 337 2.65 -17.91 18.91
CA ASN A 337 3.20 -18.19 20.25
C ASN A 337 2.12 -18.41 21.31
N ASP A 338 0.89 -18.77 20.93
CA ASP A 338 -0.17 -19.10 21.88
C ASP A 338 0.26 -20.20 22.84
N PRO A 339 0.28 -19.97 24.18
CA PRO A 339 0.67 -20.98 25.16
C PRO A 339 -0.18 -22.24 25.13
N GLN A 340 -1.43 -22.14 24.69
CA GLN A 340 -2.35 -23.29 24.56
C GLN A 340 -2.21 -24.01 23.21
N LYS A 341 -1.36 -23.51 22.29
CA LYS A 341 -1.10 -24.09 20.98
C LYS A 341 -2.38 -24.35 20.14
N ARG A 342 -3.35 -23.44 20.23
CA ARG A 342 -4.63 -23.56 19.51
C ARG A 342 -4.50 -23.31 18.02
N PHE A 343 -3.39 -22.70 17.57
CA PHE A 343 -3.14 -22.36 16.17
C PHE A 343 -2.05 -23.26 15.59
N SER A 344 -2.29 -23.74 14.37
CA SER A 344 -1.31 -24.48 13.58
C SER A 344 -0.86 -23.63 12.38
N GLN A 345 0.44 -23.64 12.12
CA GLN A 345 1.04 -22.95 10.98
C GLN A 345 1.07 -23.86 9.77
N HIS A 346 0.71 -23.33 8.61
CA HIS A 346 0.70 -24.03 7.34
C HIS A 346 1.38 -23.19 6.27
N TRP A 347 1.77 -23.85 5.20
CA TRP A 347 2.29 -23.27 3.99
C TRP A 347 1.54 -23.84 2.79
N ASP A 348 1.06 -22.98 1.88
CA ASP A 348 0.49 -23.43 0.61
C ASP A 348 1.60 -23.41 -0.45
N ASP A 349 1.90 -24.61 -1.00
CA ASP A 349 3.00 -24.77 -1.96
C ASP A 349 2.65 -24.27 -3.38
N GLU A 350 1.39 -24.13 -3.72
CA GLU A 350 0.98 -23.54 -5.00
C GLU A 350 0.92 -22.02 -4.89
N ALA A 351 0.20 -21.50 -3.91
CA ALA A 351 0.03 -20.06 -3.70
C ALA A 351 1.26 -19.38 -3.12
N LYS A 352 2.22 -20.13 -2.57
CA LYS A 352 3.44 -19.62 -1.90
C LYS A 352 3.11 -18.62 -0.80
N VAL A 353 2.25 -19.02 0.12
CA VAL A 353 1.74 -18.16 1.19
C VAL A 353 1.59 -18.94 2.50
N PRO A 354 1.93 -18.33 3.66
CA PRO A 354 1.63 -18.90 4.96
C PRO A 354 0.18 -18.65 5.36
N TRP A 355 -0.39 -19.60 6.12
CA TRP A 355 -1.67 -19.44 6.76
C TRP A 355 -1.75 -20.13 8.11
N LEU A 356 -2.73 -19.76 8.92
CA LEU A 356 -2.97 -20.36 10.22
C LEU A 356 -4.34 -21.04 10.24
N SER A 357 -4.43 -22.25 10.80
CA SER A 357 -5.70 -22.82 11.22
C SER A 357 -5.86 -22.72 12.73
N VAL A 358 -7.10 -22.64 13.17
CA VAL A 358 -7.46 -22.71 14.59
C VAL A 358 -8.35 -23.93 14.80
N GLN A 359 -8.06 -24.73 15.83
CA GLN A 359 -8.97 -25.79 16.23
C GLN A 359 -10.08 -25.22 17.08
N SER A 360 -11.31 -25.43 16.65
CA SER A 360 -12.47 -25.15 17.49
C SER A 360 -12.59 -26.18 18.62
N ALA A 361 -13.30 -25.82 19.70
CA ALA A 361 -13.49 -26.70 20.85
C ALA A 361 -14.19 -28.02 20.50
N ASP A 362 -14.88 -28.11 19.37
CA ASP A 362 -15.53 -29.29 18.83
C ASP A 362 -14.66 -30.09 17.86
N GLY A 363 -13.39 -29.72 17.69
CA GLY A 363 -12.41 -30.42 16.83
C GLY A 363 -12.55 -30.17 15.34
N LYS A 364 -13.39 -29.22 14.91
CA LYS A 364 -13.45 -28.74 13.52
C LYS A 364 -12.39 -27.65 13.30
N THR A 365 -11.73 -27.72 12.18
CA THR A 365 -10.74 -26.73 11.72
C THR A 365 -11.35 -25.70 10.80
#